data_da1925219be530f82ceac5c92354618b
#
_entry.id   da1925219be530f82ceac5c92354618b
#
_cell.length_a   1.000
_cell.length_b   1.000
_cell.length_c   1.000
_cell.angle_alpha   90.00
_cell.angle_beta   90.00
_cell.angle_gamma   90.00
#
_symmetry.space_group_name_H-M   'P 1'
#
loop_
_entity.id
_entity.type
_entity.pdbx_description
1 polymer ?
#
loop_
_entity_poly.entity_id
_entity_poly.type
_entity_poly.pdbx_seq_one_letter_code
_entity_poly.pdbx_strand_id
1 'polypeptide(L)'
;MSDTSSPKSVASGEKFRTAQGITAIKDGQKRRASAEPQVFEPKPKWLRVKAPGGSRFEAVKRNVGEHRLSTVCQESHCPNMGECWSNGTATIMLMGSVCTRACRFCAVDTGNPNGWLDLEEPQNTAKSVELMALRYIVLTSVDRDDLEDGGAGHYAACVRAIKENTPQVVVEALTPDFDGDHQAIERVVDSGLEVFAQNVETVKRLTYVVRDPRAGYEKTLKVLEHAKKHRPDVLTKTSLMLGLGETDEEILETMDDLRAIGVDILTLGQYLQPTRNHLKVQRWVSPEEFNRFRDIGLEKGFMEVAAGPLVRSSYRADRVFEKNNLGLAAPVPVPGQEVNASLIPALNLN
;
A
#
# COMPACT_ATOMS: atom_id res chain seq x y z
N MET A 1 2.57 -1.97 -46.25
CA MET A 1 3.69 -2.07 -45.32
C MET A 1 3.26 -1.36 -44.03
N SER A 2 2.69 -2.08 -43.09
CA SER A 2 2.23 -1.55 -41.82
C SER A 2 3.43 -1.53 -40.86
N ASP A 3 3.87 -0.33 -40.50
CA ASP A 3 4.93 -0.09 -39.52
C ASP A 3 4.40 -0.47 -38.13
N THR A 4 4.70 -1.69 -37.68
CA THR A 4 4.42 -2.19 -36.35
C THR A 4 5.57 -1.84 -35.41
N SER A 5 5.91 -0.54 -35.30
CA SER A 5 6.81 -0.09 -34.23
C SER A 5 6.05 -0.17 -32.91
N SER A 6 6.46 -1.11 -32.05
CA SER A 6 6.02 -1.14 -30.65
C SER A 6 6.19 0.25 -30.03
N PRO A 7 5.22 0.77 -29.27
CA PRO A 7 5.33 2.10 -28.67
C PRO A 7 6.61 2.16 -27.83
N LYS A 8 7.49 3.13 -28.13
CA LYS A 8 8.72 3.35 -27.37
C LYS A 8 8.34 3.52 -25.89
N SER A 9 8.92 2.70 -25.01
CA SER A 9 8.72 2.83 -23.57
C SER A 9 9.19 4.22 -23.12
N VAL A 10 8.33 4.96 -22.44
CA VAL A 10 8.68 6.27 -21.88
C VAL A 10 9.74 6.07 -20.78
N ALA A 11 10.82 6.84 -20.84
CA ALA A 11 11.88 6.72 -19.85
C ALA A 11 11.47 7.37 -18.51
N SER A 12 12.01 6.83 -17.42
CA SER A 12 11.80 7.37 -16.07
C SER A 12 12.11 8.86 -16.00
N GLY A 13 11.18 9.64 -15.44
CA GLY A 13 11.29 11.08 -15.27
C GLY A 13 10.92 11.92 -16.50
N GLU A 14 10.51 11.31 -17.58
CA GLU A 14 10.02 12.00 -18.77
C GLU A 14 8.52 12.30 -18.69
N LYS A 15 8.10 13.39 -19.31
CA LYS A 15 6.68 13.70 -19.47
C LYS A 15 6.08 12.86 -20.60
N PHE A 16 4.86 12.36 -20.38
CA PHE A 16 4.10 11.62 -21.37
C PHE A 16 2.60 11.91 -21.24
N ARG A 17 1.80 11.41 -22.19
CA ARG A 17 0.34 11.42 -22.10
C ARG A 17 -0.18 10.02 -21.89
N THR A 18 -1.07 9.86 -20.88
CA THR A 18 -1.77 8.60 -20.65
C THR A 18 -2.84 8.34 -21.72
N ALA A 19 -3.42 7.15 -21.73
CA ALA A 19 -4.54 6.82 -22.62
C ALA A 19 -5.77 7.71 -22.36
N GLN A 20 -5.93 8.22 -21.13
CA GLN A 20 -6.99 9.17 -20.75
C GLN A 20 -6.66 10.62 -21.12
N GLY A 21 -5.53 10.86 -21.79
CA GLY A 21 -5.08 12.19 -22.18
C GLY A 21 -4.44 13.03 -21.06
N ILE A 22 -4.20 12.44 -19.89
CA ILE A 22 -3.58 13.09 -18.73
C ILE A 22 -2.08 13.24 -18.99
N THR A 23 -1.54 14.45 -18.77
CA THR A 23 -0.09 14.68 -18.83
C THR A 23 0.55 14.27 -17.49
N ALA A 24 1.46 13.30 -17.52
CA ALA A 24 2.12 12.77 -16.34
C ALA A 24 3.64 12.72 -16.50
N ILE A 25 4.34 12.53 -15.38
CA ILE A 25 5.78 12.28 -15.28
C ILE A 25 5.96 10.81 -14.94
N LYS A 26 6.67 10.08 -15.80
CA LYS A 26 6.90 8.64 -15.61
C LYS A 26 7.70 8.38 -14.33
N ASP A 27 7.24 7.41 -13.52
CA ASP A 27 7.78 7.03 -12.21
C ASP A 27 7.86 8.20 -11.22
N GLY A 28 6.97 9.19 -11.33
CA GLY A 28 6.72 10.23 -10.34
C GLY A 28 7.81 11.28 -10.13
N GLN A 29 9.06 10.99 -10.50
CA GLN A 29 10.20 11.88 -10.23
C GLN A 29 10.84 12.38 -11.51
N LYS A 30 10.95 13.70 -11.66
CA LYS A 30 11.64 14.30 -12.81
C LYS A 30 13.10 13.86 -12.90
N ARG A 31 13.58 13.70 -14.12
CA ARG A 31 15.00 13.42 -14.38
C ARG A 31 15.88 14.52 -13.79
N ARG A 32 16.88 14.15 -12.99
CA ARG A 32 17.86 15.08 -12.46
C ARG A 32 18.90 15.38 -13.53
N ALA A 33 19.05 16.64 -13.90
CA ALA A 33 19.98 17.10 -14.97
C ALA A 33 21.47 16.89 -14.63
N SER A 34 21.82 16.72 -13.37
CA SER A 34 23.20 16.66 -12.86
C SER A 34 23.46 15.47 -11.92
N ALA A 35 22.80 14.32 -12.14
CA ALA A 35 23.07 13.16 -11.30
C ALA A 35 24.46 12.61 -11.63
N GLU A 36 25.40 12.74 -10.67
CA GLU A 36 26.65 11.96 -10.72
C GLU A 36 26.38 10.48 -10.95
N PRO A 37 27.28 9.75 -11.63
CA PRO A 37 27.11 8.32 -11.82
C PRO A 37 26.91 7.63 -10.45
N GLN A 38 25.72 7.10 -10.22
CA GLN A 38 25.45 6.37 -9.00
C GLN A 38 26.04 4.97 -9.11
N VAL A 39 26.99 4.67 -8.23
CA VAL A 39 27.43 3.29 -8.00
C VAL A 39 26.31 2.61 -7.20
N PHE A 40 25.70 1.59 -7.78
CA PHE A 40 24.72 0.78 -7.06
C PHE A 40 25.45 -0.29 -6.27
N GLU A 41 25.29 -0.25 -4.96
CA GLU A 41 25.70 -1.38 -4.14
C GLU A 41 24.82 -2.60 -4.45
N PRO A 42 25.40 -3.81 -4.56
CA PRO A 42 24.63 -5.02 -4.76
C PRO A 42 23.64 -5.22 -3.61
N LYS A 43 22.37 -5.51 -3.94
CA LYS A 43 21.37 -5.84 -2.93
C LYS A 43 21.83 -7.06 -2.12
N PRO A 44 21.69 -7.05 -0.78
CA PRO A 44 21.96 -8.19 0.08
C PRO A 44 21.22 -9.46 -0.36
N LYS A 45 21.74 -10.63 -0.01
CA LYS A 45 21.15 -11.92 -0.43
C LYS A 45 19.70 -12.10 0.06
N TRP A 46 19.35 -11.58 1.23
CA TRP A 46 18.01 -11.66 1.81
C TRP A 46 16.94 -10.81 1.10
N LEU A 47 17.34 -9.95 0.16
CA LEU A 47 16.41 -9.18 -0.70
C LEU A 47 16.19 -9.83 -2.08
N ARG A 48 16.66 -11.06 -2.30
CA ARG A 48 16.40 -11.78 -3.54
C ARG A 48 15.05 -12.44 -3.50
N VAL A 49 14.27 -12.25 -4.56
CA VAL A 49 12.95 -12.87 -4.75
C VAL A 49 12.97 -13.80 -5.97
N LYS A 50 12.05 -14.77 -5.99
CA LYS A 50 11.83 -15.62 -7.16
C LYS A 50 11.13 -14.80 -8.25
N ALA A 51 11.42 -15.11 -9.52
CA ALA A 51 10.68 -14.51 -10.63
C ALA A 51 9.17 -14.86 -10.55
N PRO A 52 8.27 -13.91 -10.85
CA PRO A 52 6.83 -14.16 -10.86
C PRO A 52 6.45 -15.20 -11.93
N GLY A 53 5.47 -16.06 -11.64
CA GLY A 53 4.98 -17.05 -12.59
C GLY A 53 4.02 -18.04 -11.95
N GLY A 54 3.39 -18.87 -12.77
CA GLY A 54 2.44 -19.90 -12.37
C GLY A 54 1.01 -19.58 -12.83
N SER A 55 0.15 -20.61 -12.87
CA SER A 55 -1.22 -20.50 -13.40
C SER A 55 -2.09 -19.46 -12.68
N ARG A 56 -1.99 -19.40 -11.35
CA ARG A 56 -2.74 -18.45 -10.52
C ARG A 56 -2.25 -17.01 -10.73
N PHE A 57 -0.94 -16.81 -10.86
CA PHE A 57 -0.36 -15.50 -11.22
C PHE A 57 -0.93 -15.00 -12.55
N GLU A 58 -0.93 -15.84 -13.59
CA GLU A 58 -1.46 -15.47 -14.91
C GLU A 58 -2.98 -15.22 -14.87
N ALA A 59 -3.73 -15.96 -14.03
CA ALA A 59 -5.16 -15.71 -13.84
C ALA A 59 -5.44 -14.33 -13.20
N VAL A 60 -4.71 -13.96 -12.15
CA VAL A 60 -4.82 -12.64 -11.52
C VAL A 60 -4.44 -11.53 -12.51
N LYS A 61 -3.33 -11.70 -13.24
CA LYS A 61 -2.86 -10.74 -14.25
C LYS A 61 -3.91 -10.50 -15.34
N ARG A 62 -4.53 -11.56 -15.85
CA ARG A 62 -5.59 -11.47 -16.86
C ARG A 62 -6.84 -10.77 -16.31
N ASN A 63 -7.29 -11.16 -15.11
CA ASN A 63 -8.45 -10.55 -14.44
C ASN A 63 -8.28 -9.04 -14.28
N VAL A 64 -7.14 -8.60 -13.74
CA VAL A 64 -6.81 -7.18 -13.57
C VAL A 64 -6.88 -6.43 -14.92
N GLY A 65 -6.34 -7.03 -15.99
CA GLY A 65 -6.37 -6.44 -17.33
C GLY A 65 -7.77 -6.36 -17.95
N GLU A 66 -8.57 -7.42 -17.83
CA GLU A 66 -9.94 -7.49 -18.36
C GLU A 66 -10.88 -6.47 -17.70
N HIS A 67 -10.69 -6.19 -16.40
CA HIS A 67 -11.48 -5.22 -15.64
C HIS A 67 -10.88 -3.81 -15.63
N ARG A 68 -9.83 -3.55 -16.42
CA ARG A 68 -9.16 -2.23 -16.53
C ARG A 68 -8.69 -1.65 -15.21
N LEU A 69 -8.31 -2.51 -14.25
CA LEU A 69 -7.87 -2.09 -12.94
C LEU A 69 -6.37 -1.79 -12.92
N SER A 70 -5.98 -0.81 -12.12
CA SER A 70 -4.58 -0.54 -11.78
C SER A 70 -4.20 -1.32 -10.51
N THR A 71 -2.94 -1.76 -10.41
CA THR A 71 -2.43 -2.39 -9.19
C THR A 71 -1.13 -1.74 -8.75
N VAL A 72 -1.00 -1.48 -7.45
CA VAL A 72 0.27 -1.03 -6.87
C VAL A 72 1.39 -2.03 -7.14
N CYS A 73 1.06 -3.32 -7.23
CA CYS A 73 2.04 -4.37 -7.53
C CYS A 73 2.77 -4.13 -8.85
N GLN A 74 2.06 -3.65 -9.88
CA GLN A 74 2.61 -3.32 -11.20
C GLN A 74 3.28 -1.94 -11.20
N GLU A 75 2.55 -0.90 -10.73
CA GLU A 75 3.02 0.49 -10.80
C GLU A 75 4.25 0.74 -9.91
N SER A 76 4.36 0.07 -8.76
CA SER A 76 5.52 0.21 -7.87
C SER A 76 6.66 -0.78 -8.12
N HIS A 77 6.56 -1.61 -9.17
CA HIS A 77 7.53 -2.69 -9.45
C HIS A 77 7.76 -3.59 -8.22
N CYS A 78 6.68 -3.98 -7.53
CA CYS A 78 6.76 -4.69 -6.26
C CYS A 78 7.48 -6.04 -6.40
N PRO A 79 8.55 -6.30 -5.60
CA PRO A 79 9.28 -7.56 -5.69
C PRO A 79 8.45 -8.77 -5.27
N ASN A 80 7.39 -8.57 -4.49
CA ASN A 80 6.55 -9.64 -3.96
C ASN A 80 5.38 -10.02 -4.88
N MET A 81 5.21 -9.34 -6.04
CA MET A 81 4.08 -9.53 -6.93
C MET A 81 3.88 -11.01 -7.30
N GLY A 82 4.96 -11.72 -7.61
CA GLY A 82 4.90 -13.15 -7.95
C GLY A 82 4.34 -14.01 -6.83
N GLU A 83 4.79 -13.78 -5.60
CA GLU A 83 4.32 -14.52 -4.42
C GLU A 83 2.88 -14.14 -4.07
N CYS A 84 2.58 -12.85 -3.95
CA CYS A 84 1.23 -12.37 -3.58
C CYS A 84 0.17 -12.84 -4.57
N TRP A 85 0.38 -12.66 -5.86
CA TRP A 85 -0.58 -13.07 -6.88
C TRP A 85 -0.74 -14.59 -6.98
N SER A 86 0.34 -15.35 -6.77
CA SER A 86 0.26 -16.82 -6.68
C SER A 86 -0.53 -17.29 -5.46
N ASN A 87 -0.55 -16.50 -4.37
CA ASN A 87 -1.36 -16.76 -3.18
C ASN A 87 -2.78 -16.15 -3.28
N GLY A 88 -3.14 -15.50 -4.40
CA GLY A 88 -4.45 -14.90 -4.61
C GLY A 88 -4.66 -13.59 -3.85
N THR A 89 -3.58 -12.89 -3.49
CA THR A 89 -3.63 -11.57 -2.86
C THR A 89 -3.17 -10.52 -3.88
N ALA A 90 -3.98 -9.50 -4.12
CA ALA A 90 -3.64 -8.36 -4.96
C ALA A 90 -3.94 -7.05 -4.21
N THR A 91 -3.24 -5.98 -4.58
CA THR A 91 -3.54 -4.63 -4.09
C THR A 91 -4.04 -3.81 -5.28
N ILE A 92 -5.33 -3.52 -5.27
CA ILE A 92 -5.97 -2.70 -6.32
C ILE A 92 -5.73 -1.23 -5.99
N MET A 93 -5.34 -0.47 -7.01
CA MET A 93 -5.12 0.97 -6.91
C MET A 93 -6.26 1.70 -7.60
N LEU A 94 -7.06 2.39 -6.80
CA LEU A 94 -8.25 3.11 -7.23
C LEU A 94 -7.92 4.50 -7.80
N MET A 95 -8.83 5.04 -8.59
CA MET A 95 -8.79 6.39 -9.20
C MET A 95 -7.66 6.55 -10.22
N GLY A 96 -7.26 5.44 -10.86
CA GLY A 96 -6.27 5.40 -11.92
C GLY A 96 -4.82 5.33 -11.41
N SER A 97 -3.86 5.63 -12.30
CA SER A 97 -2.42 5.45 -12.06
C SER A 97 -1.63 6.77 -12.00
N VAL A 98 -2.30 7.93 -11.94
CA VAL A 98 -1.64 9.24 -11.88
C VAL A 98 -1.95 9.92 -10.56
N CYS A 99 -0.91 10.12 -9.74
CA CYS A 99 -0.98 10.76 -8.43
C CYS A 99 -0.77 12.27 -8.55
N THR A 100 -1.50 13.07 -7.79
CA THR A 100 -1.27 14.52 -7.72
C THR A 100 -0.04 14.90 -6.90
N ARG A 101 0.50 13.97 -6.10
CA ARG A 101 1.66 14.17 -5.22
C ARG A 101 2.90 13.43 -5.71
N ALA A 102 4.08 13.99 -5.42
CA ALA A 102 5.37 13.52 -5.90
C ALA A 102 6.30 13.06 -4.75
N CYS A 103 5.85 12.10 -3.95
CA CYS A 103 6.67 11.51 -2.88
C CYS A 103 7.96 10.91 -3.45
N ARG A 104 9.13 11.25 -2.88
CA ARG A 104 10.44 10.95 -3.47
C ARG A 104 10.86 9.47 -3.37
N PHE A 105 10.05 8.65 -2.71
CA PHE A 105 10.23 7.21 -2.64
C PHE A 105 9.33 6.43 -3.61
N CYS A 106 8.27 7.07 -4.14
CA CYS A 106 7.17 6.42 -4.84
C CYS A 106 7.37 6.45 -6.37
N ALA A 107 7.15 5.31 -7.02
CA ALA A 107 7.27 5.15 -8.47
C ALA A 107 5.94 5.33 -9.24
N VAL A 108 4.86 5.71 -8.56
CA VAL A 108 3.58 6.01 -9.23
C VAL A 108 3.75 7.28 -10.08
N ASP A 109 3.21 7.25 -11.29
CA ASP A 109 3.27 8.38 -12.20
C ASP A 109 2.61 9.62 -11.59
N THR A 110 3.17 10.83 -11.81
CA THR A 110 2.65 12.06 -11.20
C THR A 110 2.13 13.04 -12.24
N GLY A 111 1.00 13.66 -11.94
CA GLY A 111 0.36 14.64 -12.81
C GLY A 111 -0.93 15.17 -12.19
N ASN A 112 -1.74 15.84 -13.01
CA ASN A 112 -3.07 16.29 -12.59
C ASN A 112 -4.12 15.59 -13.47
N PRO A 113 -4.95 14.69 -12.92
CA PRO A 113 -6.04 14.05 -13.63
C PRO A 113 -7.20 14.98 -14.00
N ASN A 114 -7.23 16.21 -13.46
CA ASN A 114 -8.26 17.22 -13.73
C ASN A 114 -9.70 16.70 -13.50
N GLY A 115 -9.92 16.05 -12.37
CA GLY A 115 -11.23 15.53 -11.97
C GLY A 115 -11.65 14.24 -12.69
N TRP A 116 -10.81 13.67 -13.58
CA TRP A 116 -11.17 12.41 -14.25
C TRP A 116 -11.31 11.26 -13.26
N LEU A 117 -12.41 10.53 -13.35
CA LEU A 117 -12.72 9.29 -12.61
C LEU A 117 -13.37 8.29 -13.56
N ASP A 118 -13.06 7.02 -13.38
CA ASP A 118 -13.81 5.93 -14.01
C ASP A 118 -15.02 5.59 -13.13
N LEU A 119 -16.22 5.99 -13.57
CA LEU A 119 -17.45 5.76 -12.82
C LEU A 119 -17.85 4.28 -12.74
N GLU A 120 -17.28 3.41 -13.59
CA GLU A 120 -17.47 1.96 -13.55
C GLU A 120 -16.50 1.25 -12.60
N GLU A 121 -15.45 1.94 -12.10
CA GLU A 121 -14.42 1.36 -11.25
C GLU A 121 -14.98 0.64 -10.00
N PRO A 122 -16.01 1.15 -9.28
CA PRO A 122 -16.59 0.44 -8.14
C PRO A 122 -17.13 -0.94 -8.52
N GLN A 123 -17.89 -1.03 -9.61
CA GLN A 123 -18.47 -2.30 -10.09
C GLN A 123 -17.39 -3.25 -10.65
N ASN A 124 -16.44 -2.71 -11.40
CA ASN A 124 -15.31 -3.47 -11.94
C ASN A 124 -14.43 -4.05 -10.82
N THR A 125 -14.19 -3.25 -9.77
CA THR A 125 -13.42 -3.69 -8.58
C THR A 125 -14.16 -4.81 -7.84
N ALA A 126 -15.45 -4.64 -7.55
CA ALA A 126 -16.27 -5.65 -6.89
C ALA A 126 -16.31 -6.96 -7.69
N LYS A 127 -16.51 -6.86 -9.02
CA LYS A 127 -16.50 -8.03 -9.91
C LYS A 127 -15.15 -8.74 -9.95
N SER A 128 -14.07 -7.99 -9.98
CA SER A 128 -12.71 -8.54 -9.95
C SER A 128 -12.44 -9.31 -8.65
N VAL A 129 -12.82 -8.73 -7.50
CA VAL A 129 -12.68 -9.38 -6.19
C VAL A 129 -13.46 -10.69 -6.11
N GLU A 130 -14.71 -10.70 -6.60
CA GLU A 130 -15.55 -11.89 -6.69
C GLU A 130 -14.87 -12.99 -7.53
N LEU A 131 -14.40 -12.65 -8.75
CA LEU A 131 -13.78 -13.60 -9.68
C LEU A 131 -12.45 -14.15 -9.16
N MET A 132 -11.70 -13.37 -8.37
CA MET A 132 -10.47 -13.84 -7.74
C MET A 132 -10.72 -14.73 -6.52
N ALA A 133 -11.96 -14.84 -6.04
CA ALA A 133 -12.35 -15.57 -4.84
C ALA A 133 -11.44 -15.25 -3.63
N LEU A 134 -11.20 -13.96 -3.40
CA LEU A 134 -10.35 -13.49 -2.30
C LEU A 134 -11.08 -13.60 -0.97
N ARG A 135 -10.32 -13.81 0.10
CA ARG A 135 -10.79 -13.65 1.49
C ARG A 135 -10.39 -12.31 2.08
N TYR A 136 -9.38 -11.69 1.50
CA TYR A 136 -8.81 -10.42 1.94
C TYR A 136 -8.37 -9.61 0.72
N ILE A 137 -8.77 -8.36 0.67
CA ILE A 137 -8.35 -7.42 -0.36
C ILE A 137 -7.77 -6.14 0.24
N VAL A 138 -6.67 -5.67 -0.31
CA VAL A 138 -6.16 -4.34 -0.02
C VAL A 138 -6.55 -3.42 -1.17
N LEU A 139 -7.32 -2.40 -0.86
CA LEU A 139 -7.55 -1.27 -1.74
C LEU A 139 -6.57 -0.17 -1.36
N THR A 140 -5.99 0.48 -2.33
CA THR A 140 -5.27 1.74 -2.14
C THR A 140 -5.68 2.71 -3.23
N SER A 141 -5.17 3.92 -3.20
CA SER A 141 -5.39 4.90 -4.26
C SER A 141 -4.18 5.80 -4.43
N VAL A 142 -4.18 6.53 -5.53
CA VAL A 142 -3.37 7.73 -5.70
C VAL A 142 -3.94 8.88 -4.88
N ASP A 143 -3.13 9.88 -4.52
CA ASP A 143 -3.65 11.15 -4.01
C ASP A 143 -4.36 11.91 -5.14
N ARG A 144 -5.52 12.48 -4.83
CA ARG A 144 -6.41 13.18 -5.75
C ARG A 144 -6.76 14.57 -5.22
N ASP A 145 -5.72 15.40 -4.97
CA ASP A 145 -5.90 16.78 -4.54
C ASP A 145 -6.64 17.66 -5.58
N ASP A 146 -6.94 17.10 -6.75
CA ASP A 146 -7.77 17.70 -7.81
C ASP A 146 -9.29 17.45 -7.62
N LEU A 147 -9.68 16.63 -6.63
CA LEU A 147 -11.06 16.38 -6.23
C LEU A 147 -11.35 17.08 -4.90
N GLU A 148 -12.56 17.61 -4.74
CA GLU A 148 -12.97 18.38 -3.56
C GLU A 148 -12.87 17.57 -2.26
N ASP A 149 -13.24 16.27 -2.31
CA ASP A 149 -13.19 15.35 -1.17
C ASP A 149 -11.95 14.43 -1.18
N GLY A 150 -10.95 14.76 -1.98
CA GLY A 150 -9.76 13.92 -2.16
C GLY A 150 -10.06 12.53 -2.75
N GLY A 151 -11.28 12.31 -3.28
CA GLY A 151 -11.75 11.04 -3.83
C GLY A 151 -12.38 10.11 -2.80
N ALA A 152 -12.66 10.58 -1.57
CA ALA A 152 -13.23 9.76 -0.50
C ALA A 152 -14.58 9.13 -0.86
N GLY A 153 -15.45 9.86 -1.57
CA GLY A 153 -16.74 9.36 -2.04
C GLY A 153 -16.60 8.20 -3.02
N HIS A 154 -15.68 8.30 -3.95
CA HIS A 154 -15.39 7.25 -4.93
C HIS A 154 -14.74 6.03 -4.26
N TYR A 155 -13.79 6.25 -3.36
CA TYR A 155 -13.17 5.19 -2.57
C TYR A 155 -14.20 4.39 -1.78
N ALA A 156 -15.07 5.10 -1.03
CA ALA A 156 -16.14 4.49 -0.25
C ALA A 156 -17.15 3.72 -1.13
N ALA A 157 -17.42 4.20 -2.35
CA ALA A 157 -18.27 3.48 -3.30
C ALA A 157 -17.65 2.14 -3.74
N CYS A 158 -16.32 2.09 -3.95
CA CYS A 158 -15.63 0.85 -4.26
C CYS A 158 -15.70 -0.17 -3.10
N VAL A 159 -15.50 0.29 -1.86
CA VAL A 159 -15.64 -0.58 -0.67
C VAL A 159 -17.05 -1.12 -0.56
N ARG A 160 -18.08 -0.26 -0.65
CA ARG A 160 -19.49 -0.70 -0.57
C ARG A 160 -19.84 -1.70 -1.66
N ALA A 161 -19.44 -1.47 -2.91
CA ALA A 161 -19.67 -2.40 -4.00
C ALA A 161 -19.06 -3.78 -3.75
N ILE A 162 -17.86 -3.86 -3.16
CA ILE A 162 -17.26 -5.12 -2.74
C ILE A 162 -18.08 -5.78 -1.65
N LYS A 163 -18.48 -5.04 -0.61
CA LYS A 163 -19.23 -5.59 0.53
C LYS A 163 -20.64 -6.03 0.14
N GLU A 164 -21.25 -5.40 -0.85
CA GLU A 164 -22.55 -5.82 -1.42
C GLU A 164 -22.42 -7.14 -2.20
N ASN A 165 -21.38 -7.29 -3.02
CA ASN A 165 -21.21 -8.48 -3.86
C ASN A 165 -20.56 -9.65 -3.09
N THR A 166 -19.65 -9.36 -2.16
CA THR A 166 -18.86 -10.36 -1.43
C THR A 166 -18.69 -9.94 0.04
N PRO A 167 -19.78 -9.98 0.85
CA PRO A 167 -19.79 -9.46 2.22
C PRO A 167 -18.79 -10.13 3.16
N GLN A 168 -18.37 -11.35 2.85
CA GLN A 168 -17.42 -12.14 3.65
C GLN A 168 -15.95 -11.72 3.40
N VAL A 169 -15.66 -10.94 2.37
CA VAL A 169 -14.30 -10.49 2.08
C VAL A 169 -13.91 -9.37 3.04
N VAL A 170 -12.78 -9.55 3.71
CA VAL A 170 -12.17 -8.49 4.53
C VAL A 170 -11.57 -7.43 3.63
N VAL A 171 -11.91 -6.16 3.86
CA VAL A 171 -11.42 -5.02 3.10
C VAL A 171 -10.50 -4.17 3.95
N GLU A 172 -9.24 -4.07 3.54
CA GLU A 172 -8.29 -3.08 4.04
C GLU A 172 -8.26 -1.89 3.08
N ALA A 173 -8.50 -0.69 3.58
CA ALA A 173 -8.38 0.54 2.82
C ALA A 173 -7.09 1.28 3.20
N LEU A 174 -6.08 1.24 2.33
CA LEU A 174 -4.89 2.09 2.44
C LEU A 174 -5.15 3.41 1.73
N THR A 175 -5.51 4.41 2.51
CA THR A 175 -6.04 5.69 2.04
C THR A 175 -4.98 6.79 1.88
N PRO A 176 -5.24 7.83 1.06
CA PRO A 176 -4.57 9.12 1.17
C PRO A 176 -4.97 9.82 2.48
N ASP A 177 -4.38 10.99 2.73
CA ASP A 177 -4.69 11.76 3.95
C ASP A 177 -5.94 12.65 3.84
N PHE A 178 -6.59 12.69 2.66
CA PHE A 178 -7.76 13.55 2.36
C PHE A 178 -7.60 14.99 2.86
N ASP A 179 -6.38 15.49 2.86
CA ASP A 179 -5.97 16.78 3.45
C ASP A 179 -6.38 16.97 4.93
N GLY A 180 -6.68 15.88 5.63
CA GLY A 180 -7.15 15.87 7.02
C GLY A 180 -8.64 16.18 7.17
N ASP A 181 -9.43 16.14 6.10
CA ASP A 181 -10.88 16.34 6.17
C ASP A 181 -11.55 15.19 6.90
N HIS A 182 -12.13 15.51 8.06
CA HIS A 182 -12.81 14.56 8.92
C HIS A 182 -14.00 13.89 8.23
N GLN A 183 -14.80 14.63 7.46
CA GLN A 183 -15.97 14.07 6.76
C GLN A 183 -15.55 13.09 5.66
N ALA A 184 -14.46 13.38 4.95
CA ALA A 184 -13.90 12.48 3.97
C ALA A 184 -13.38 11.18 4.62
N ILE A 185 -12.67 11.29 5.75
CA ILE A 185 -12.19 10.14 6.54
C ILE A 185 -13.37 9.29 7.01
N GLU A 186 -14.38 9.89 7.66
CA GLU A 186 -15.57 9.21 8.17
C GLU A 186 -16.33 8.48 7.07
N ARG A 187 -16.50 9.12 5.90
CA ARG A 187 -17.16 8.52 4.72
C ARG A 187 -16.49 7.21 4.29
N VAL A 188 -15.16 7.14 4.34
CA VAL A 188 -14.43 5.92 3.99
C VAL A 188 -14.50 4.90 5.12
N VAL A 189 -14.32 5.33 6.36
CA VAL A 189 -14.38 4.43 7.53
C VAL A 189 -15.76 3.77 7.66
N ASP A 190 -16.85 4.51 7.36
CA ASP A 190 -18.24 4.02 7.42
C ASP A 190 -18.67 3.21 6.19
N SER A 191 -17.76 2.98 5.23
CA SER A 191 -18.13 2.24 4.00
C SER A 191 -18.26 0.72 4.19
N GLY A 192 -17.90 0.17 5.36
CA GLY A 192 -18.00 -1.24 5.69
C GLY A 192 -16.65 -1.98 5.65
N LEU A 193 -15.53 -1.26 5.63
CA LEU A 193 -14.18 -1.85 5.73
C LEU A 193 -13.90 -2.38 7.14
N GLU A 194 -12.95 -3.29 7.26
CA GLU A 194 -12.47 -3.83 8.53
C GLU A 194 -11.14 -3.20 8.97
N VAL A 195 -10.34 -2.70 8.02
CA VAL A 195 -9.04 -2.08 8.34
C VAL A 195 -8.91 -0.75 7.62
N PHE A 196 -8.71 0.32 8.38
CA PHE A 196 -8.36 1.64 7.87
C PHE A 196 -6.86 1.86 7.99
N ALA A 197 -6.17 2.04 6.88
CA ALA A 197 -4.73 2.21 6.84
C ALA A 197 -4.34 3.55 6.21
N GLN A 198 -3.36 4.22 6.82
CA GLN A 198 -2.69 5.37 6.24
C GLN A 198 -1.23 5.38 6.66
N ASN A 199 -0.32 5.36 5.70
CA ASN A 199 1.09 5.18 5.98
C ASN A 199 1.77 6.46 6.46
N VAL A 200 2.52 6.37 7.56
CA VAL A 200 3.42 7.43 8.02
C VAL A 200 4.68 7.51 7.14
N GLU A 201 5.06 6.41 6.51
CA GLU A 201 6.12 6.20 5.53
C GLU A 201 7.55 6.35 6.08
N THR A 202 7.81 7.34 6.94
CA THR A 202 9.12 7.61 7.51
C THR A 202 8.98 8.34 8.85
N VAL A 203 10.09 8.48 9.58
CA VAL A 203 10.14 9.20 10.87
C VAL A 203 9.92 10.70 10.68
N LYS A 204 9.53 11.39 11.74
CA LYS A 204 9.15 12.82 11.76
C LYS A 204 10.18 13.71 11.05
N ARG A 205 11.47 13.60 11.39
CA ARG A 205 12.56 14.40 10.82
C ARG A 205 12.69 14.24 9.31
N LEU A 206 12.44 13.06 8.77
CA LEU A 206 12.64 12.75 7.36
C LEU A 206 11.40 13.02 6.49
N THR A 207 10.25 13.34 7.08
CA THR A 207 8.98 13.46 6.36
C THR A 207 9.08 14.34 5.12
N TYR A 208 9.56 15.56 5.24
CA TYR A 208 9.64 16.50 4.11
C TYR A 208 10.83 16.23 3.15
N VAL A 209 11.74 15.34 3.52
CA VAL A 209 12.79 14.84 2.62
C VAL A 209 12.28 13.69 1.77
N VAL A 210 11.36 12.88 2.31
CA VAL A 210 10.90 11.61 1.74
C VAL A 210 9.55 11.75 1.04
N ARG A 211 8.61 12.48 1.65
CA ARG A 211 7.22 12.63 1.17
C ARG A 211 7.03 13.94 0.39
N ASP A 212 5.89 14.04 -0.30
CA ASP A 212 5.43 15.30 -0.90
C ASP A 212 5.21 16.35 0.20
N PRO A 213 5.49 17.65 -0.04
CA PRO A 213 5.31 18.69 0.98
C PRO A 213 3.89 18.82 1.55
N ARG A 214 2.87 18.36 0.85
CA ARG A 214 1.47 18.32 1.32
C ARG A 214 1.20 17.18 2.29
N ALA A 215 2.03 16.14 2.27
CA ALA A 215 1.94 15.04 3.22
C ALA A 215 2.70 15.40 4.50
N GLY A 216 2.10 15.16 5.66
CA GLY A 216 2.69 15.53 6.95
C GLY A 216 2.69 14.36 7.94
N TYR A 217 3.72 14.29 8.80
CA TYR A 217 3.79 13.31 9.89
C TYR A 217 2.59 13.48 10.84
N GLU A 218 2.44 14.69 11.39
CA GLU A 218 1.35 15.02 12.31
C GLU A 218 -0.03 14.88 11.63
N LYS A 219 -0.13 15.17 10.32
CA LYS A 219 -1.37 14.98 9.57
C LYS A 219 -1.74 13.49 9.54
N THR A 220 -0.79 12.61 9.25
CA THR A 220 -1.03 11.15 9.26
C THR A 220 -1.50 10.66 10.63
N LEU A 221 -0.84 11.13 11.72
CA LEU A 221 -1.27 10.77 13.08
C LEU A 221 -2.72 11.21 13.34
N LYS A 222 -3.08 12.45 12.99
CA LYS A 222 -4.45 12.98 13.18
C LYS A 222 -5.49 12.20 12.37
N VAL A 223 -5.18 11.81 11.13
CA VAL A 223 -6.07 10.99 10.29
C VAL A 223 -6.35 9.64 10.94
N LEU A 224 -5.29 8.94 11.37
CA LEU A 224 -5.41 7.64 12.06
C LEU A 224 -6.16 7.76 13.40
N GLU A 225 -5.82 8.79 14.19
CA GLU A 225 -6.48 9.06 15.46
C GLU A 225 -7.98 9.33 15.28
N HIS A 226 -8.33 10.16 14.26
CA HIS A 226 -9.71 10.48 13.96
C HIS A 226 -10.49 9.24 13.53
N ALA A 227 -9.94 8.43 12.62
CA ALA A 227 -10.54 7.18 12.18
C ALA A 227 -10.79 6.23 13.37
N LYS A 228 -9.80 6.07 14.27
CA LYS A 228 -9.92 5.21 15.45
C LYS A 228 -10.94 5.71 16.45
N LYS A 229 -11.03 7.02 16.68
CA LYS A 229 -12.03 7.63 17.56
C LYS A 229 -13.45 7.51 17.00
N HIS A 230 -13.62 7.71 15.68
CA HIS A 230 -14.91 7.62 15.01
C HIS A 230 -15.46 6.18 15.00
N ARG A 231 -14.61 5.19 14.68
CA ARG A 231 -14.98 3.76 14.64
C ARG A 231 -13.95 2.92 15.41
N PRO A 232 -14.10 2.80 16.73
CA PRO A 232 -13.19 2.03 17.60
C PRO A 232 -13.11 0.53 17.24
N ASP A 233 -14.14 0.00 16.58
CA ASP A 233 -14.25 -1.38 16.09
C ASP A 233 -13.45 -1.64 14.81
N VAL A 234 -13.12 -0.60 14.05
CA VAL A 234 -12.26 -0.70 12.86
C VAL A 234 -10.79 -0.72 13.30
N LEU A 235 -10.03 -1.67 12.74
CA LEU A 235 -8.58 -1.72 12.99
C LEU A 235 -7.87 -0.60 12.23
N THR A 236 -6.93 0.05 12.92
CA THR A 236 -6.06 1.06 12.29
C THR A 236 -4.67 0.50 12.00
N LYS A 237 -4.13 0.84 10.85
CA LYS A 237 -2.86 0.33 10.38
C LYS A 237 -1.99 1.42 9.77
N THR A 238 -0.67 1.27 9.94
CA THR A 238 0.32 2.15 9.30
C THR A 238 1.58 1.39 8.88
N SER A 239 2.39 2.03 8.07
CA SER A 239 3.65 1.47 7.58
C SER A 239 4.80 2.48 7.69
N LEU A 240 5.98 1.97 8.03
CA LEU A 240 7.24 2.69 8.08
C LEU A 240 8.27 1.99 7.20
N MET A 241 8.88 2.73 6.28
CA MET A 241 10.01 2.26 5.49
C MET A 241 11.32 2.54 6.22
N LEU A 242 12.20 1.55 6.29
CA LEU A 242 13.53 1.66 6.91
C LEU A 242 14.62 1.69 5.84
N GLY A 243 15.74 2.37 6.17
CA GLY A 243 16.89 2.52 5.28
C GLY A 243 16.92 3.83 4.50
N LEU A 244 16.18 4.86 4.96
CA LEU A 244 16.15 6.21 4.43
C LEU A 244 17.04 7.20 5.20
N GLY A 245 17.67 6.75 6.31
CA GLY A 245 18.57 7.55 7.17
C GLY A 245 17.98 7.90 8.53
N GLU A 246 16.92 7.22 8.93
CA GLU A 246 16.37 7.22 10.29
C GLU A 246 17.34 6.56 11.29
N THR A 247 17.30 6.98 12.55
CA THR A 247 17.97 6.30 13.66
C THR A 247 17.02 5.32 14.35
N ASP A 248 17.58 4.42 15.18
CA ASP A 248 16.78 3.48 15.94
C ASP A 248 15.87 4.20 16.95
N GLU A 249 16.38 5.27 17.59
CA GLU A 249 15.62 6.09 18.53
C GLU A 249 14.41 6.75 17.84
N GLU A 250 14.59 7.27 16.64
CA GLU A 250 13.49 7.88 15.86
C GLU A 250 12.42 6.86 15.46
N ILE A 251 12.81 5.61 15.17
CA ILE A 251 11.87 4.51 14.91
C ILE A 251 11.06 4.22 16.16
N LEU A 252 11.70 4.12 17.33
CA LEU A 252 11.05 3.85 18.61
C LEU A 252 10.13 5.00 19.04
N GLU A 253 10.54 6.26 18.85
CA GLU A 253 9.70 7.45 19.09
C GLU A 253 8.46 7.42 18.16
N THR A 254 8.64 7.08 16.89
CA THR A 254 7.50 6.93 15.96
C THR A 254 6.53 5.84 16.41
N MET A 255 7.03 4.71 16.94
CA MET A 255 6.17 3.67 17.51
C MET A 255 5.39 4.18 18.73
N ASP A 256 6.01 4.98 19.61
CA ASP A 256 5.35 5.57 20.77
C ASP A 256 4.26 6.55 20.36
N ASP A 257 4.53 7.44 19.40
CA ASP A 257 3.55 8.36 18.83
C ASP A 257 2.33 7.62 18.27
N LEU A 258 2.56 6.53 17.52
CA LEU A 258 1.52 5.71 16.93
C LEU A 258 0.68 4.99 18.01
N ARG A 259 1.32 4.46 19.05
CA ARG A 259 0.59 3.82 20.16
C ARG A 259 -0.22 4.82 20.98
N ALA A 260 0.29 6.03 21.18
CA ALA A 260 -0.42 7.09 21.90
C ALA A 260 -1.78 7.43 21.27
N ILE A 261 -1.92 7.29 19.94
CA ILE A 261 -3.17 7.52 19.20
C ILE A 261 -3.97 6.23 18.94
N GLY A 262 -3.54 5.07 19.46
CA GLY A 262 -4.28 3.82 19.40
C GLY A 262 -4.15 3.03 18.10
N VAL A 263 -3.08 3.20 17.32
CA VAL A 263 -2.84 2.39 16.10
C VAL A 263 -2.65 0.92 16.50
N ASP A 264 -3.39 0.03 15.82
CA ASP A 264 -3.42 -1.40 16.13
C ASP A 264 -2.29 -2.18 15.43
N ILE A 265 -1.99 -1.87 14.16
CA ILE A 265 -1.12 -2.66 13.31
C ILE A 265 0.00 -1.80 12.73
N LEU A 266 1.24 -2.28 12.85
CA LEU A 266 2.42 -1.63 12.26
C LEU A 266 3.10 -2.56 11.26
N THR A 267 3.50 -2.04 10.10
CA THR A 267 4.37 -2.75 9.18
C THR A 267 5.71 -2.03 9.01
N LEU A 268 6.80 -2.78 9.04
CA LEU A 268 8.16 -2.28 8.86
C LEU A 268 8.81 -2.99 7.67
N GLY A 269 9.22 -2.24 6.66
CA GLY A 269 9.82 -2.80 5.45
C GLY A 269 11.06 -2.04 4.98
N GLN A 270 11.97 -2.71 4.28
CA GLN A 270 13.14 -2.06 3.69
C GLN A 270 12.73 -1.14 2.54
N TYR A 271 13.16 0.12 2.55
CA TYR A 271 13.09 0.97 1.38
C TYR A 271 13.93 0.39 0.23
N LEU A 272 13.33 0.30 -0.94
CA LEU A 272 14.02 -0.10 -2.16
C LEU A 272 13.90 1.03 -3.18
N GLN A 273 15.03 1.55 -3.63
CA GLN A 273 15.06 2.63 -4.62
C GLN A 273 14.45 2.17 -5.96
N PRO A 274 13.32 2.76 -6.41
CA PRO A 274 12.65 2.29 -7.64
C PRO A 274 13.45 2.61 -8.91
N THR A 275 13.92 3.85 -9.04
CA THR A 275 14.75 4.30 -10.17
C THR A 275 15.87 5.24 -9.68
N ARG A 276 16.79 5.58 -10.58
CA ARG A 276 17.89 6.52 -10.27
C ARG A 276 17.43 7.93 -9.90
N ASN A 277 16.19 8.28 -10.22
CA ASN A 277 15.62 9.59 -9.90
C ASN A 277 15.12 9.69 -8.47
N HIS A 278 14.92 8.56 -7.78
CA HIS A 278 14.43 8.47 -6.39
C HIS A 278 15.56 8.60 -5.36
N LEU A 279 15.16 8.66 -4.08
CA LEU A 279 16.10 8.68 -2.96
C LEU A 279 16.99 7.45 -2.97
N LYS A 280 18.27 7.65 -2.61
CA LYS A 280 19.20 6.52 -2.43
C LYS A 280 18.84 5.77 -1.15
N VAL A 281 19.05 4.45 -1.16
CA VAL A 281 19.09 3.65 0.07
C VAL A 281 20.29 4.12 0.89
N GLN A 282 20.06 4.46 2.16
CA GLN A 282 21.11 4.91 3.08
C GLN A 282 21.74 3.74 3.84
N ARG A 283 20.95 2.73 4.17
CA ARG A 283 21.44 1.48 4.77
C ARG A 283 20.54 0.29 4.44
N TRP A 284 21.10 -0.89 4.50
CA TRP A 284 20.38 -2.16 4.41
C TRP A 284 20.15 -2.67 5.82
N VAL A 285 18.89 -2.70 6.25
CA VAL A 285 18.48 -3.22 7.55
C VAL A 285 18.48 -4.74 7.51
N SER A 286 19.12 -5.37 8.47
CA SER A 286 19.22 -6.83 8.54
C SER A 286 17.90 -7.48 9.01
N PRO A 287 17.67 -8.76 8.69
CA PRO A 287 16.52 -9.50 9.22
C PRO A 287 16.47 -9.52 10.74
N GLU A 288 17.63 -9.54 11.40
CA GLU A 288 17.75 -9.54 12.86
C GLU A 288 17.28 -8.20 13.45
N GLU A 289 17.64 -7.07 12.81
CA GLU A 289 17.15 -5.76 13.22
C GLU A 289 15.64 -5.64 13.05
N PHE A 290 15.06 -6.13 11.93
CA PHE A 290 13.61 -6.20 11.75
C PHE A 290 12.93 -7.02 12.83
N ASN A 291 13.49 -8.18 13.21
CA ASN A 291 12.97 -8.99 14.30
C ASN A 291 12.98 -8.23 15.62
N ARG A 292 14.07 -7.53 15.93
CA ARG A 292 14.16 -6.69 17.13
C ARG A 292 13.09 -5.59 17.17
N PHE A 293 12.89 -4.86 16.08
CA PHE A 293 11.85 -3.82 16.01
C PHE A 293 10.44 -4.40 16.12
N ARG A 294 10.20 -5.59 15.56
CA ARG A 294 8.94 -6.31 15.75
C ARG A 294 8.67 -6.59 17.22
N ASP A 295 9.63 -7.20 17.90
CA ASP A 295 9.48 -7.61 19.29
C ASP A 295 9.22 -6.37 20.19
N ILE A 296 9.99 -5.30 20.00
CA ILE A 296 9.77 -4.03 20.70
C ILE A 296 8.37 -3.46 20.41
N GLY A 297 7.91 -3.49 19.16
CA GLY A 297 6.59 -3.00 18.82
C GLY A 297 5.47 -3.81 19.50
N LEU A 298 5.60 -5.14 19.55
CA LEU A 298 4.65 -5.99 20.29
C LEU A 298 4.67 -5.67 21.80
N GLU A 299 5.86 -5.46 22.41
CA GLU A 299 6.00 -5.03 23.80
C GLU A 299 5.36 -3.65 24.06
N LYS A 300 5.40 -2.73 23.08
CA LYS A 300 4.73 -1.43 23.14
C LYS A 300 3.20 -1.55 23.01
N GLY A 301 2.65 -2.74 22.71
CA GLY A 301 1.22 -3.03 22.70
C GLY A 301 0.54 -2.89 21.34
N PHE A 302 1.27 -2.91 20.20
CA PHE A 302 0.65 -3.16 18.91
C PHE A 302 0.02 -4.55 18.88
N MET A 303 -1.16 -4.69 18.29
CA MET A 303 -1.81 -6.01 18.13
C MET A 303 -1.02 -6.90 17.17
N GLU A 304 -0.42 -6.29 16.16
CA GLU A 304 0.41 -6.96 15.16
C GLU A 304 1.54 -6.04 14.70
N VAL A 305 2.75 -6.59 14.56
CA VAL A 305 3.88 -5.92 13.92
C VAL A 305 4.48 -6.84 12.86
N ALA A 306 4.21 -6.54 11.60
CA ALA A 306 4.83 -7.24 10.49
C ALA A 306 6.13 -6.54 10.11
N ALA A 307 7.28 -7.16 10.36
CA ALA A 307 8.58 -6.58 10.09
C ALA A 307 9.47 -7.53 9.28
N GLY A 308 10.14 -6.98 8.26
CA GLY A 308 11.08 -7.76 7.45
C GLY A 308 11.53 -7.05 6.18
N PRO A 309 12.66 -7.48 5.59
CA PRO A 309 13.26 -6.82 4.43
C PRO A 309 12.32 -6.71 3.21
N LEU A 310 11.44 -7.68 3.01
CA LEU A 310 10.48 -7.74 1.91
C LEU A 310 9.07 -7.35 2.31
N VAL A 311 8.81 -7.01 3.58
CA VAL A 311 7.49 -6.53 4.04
C VAL A 311 7.15 -5.22 3.32
N ARG A 312 5.89 -5.10 2.93
CA ARG A 312 5.24 -3.92 2.35
C ARG A 312 3.94 -3.68 3.12
N SER A 313 3.39 -2.50 3.02
CA SER A 313 2.12 -2.16 3.70
C SER A 313 1.01 -3.18 3.43
N SER A 314 0.98 -3.79 2.25
CA SER A 314 -0.01 -4.80 1.84
C SER A 314 0.54 -6.23 1.70
N TYR A 315 1.83 -6.48 2.06
CA TYR A 315 2.41 -7.81 1.91
C TYR A 315 1.79 -8.79 2.90
N ARG A 316 1.16 -9.84 2.37
CA ARG A 316 0.50 -10.89 3.15
C ARG A 316 -0.37 -10.32 4.28
N ALA A 317 -1.08 -9.23 3.97
CA ALA A 317 -1.96 -8.56 4.91
C ALA A 317 -3.05 -9.49 5.46
N ASP A 318 -3.43 -10.52 4.70
CA ASP A 318 -4.30 -11.61 5.11
C ASP A 318 -3.85 -12.32 6.41
N ARG A 319 -2.54 -12.37 6.68
CA ARG A 319 -1.98 -13.05 7.86
C ARG A 319 -2.31 -12.36 9.18
N VAL A 320 -2.62 -11.09 9.17
CA VAL A 320 -3.07 -10.35 10.36
C VAL A 320 -4.30 -11.02 10.99
N PHE A 321 -5.17 -11.61 10.16
CA PHE A 321 -6.40 -12.27 10.60
C PHE A 321 -6.27 -13.80 10.77
N GLU A 322 -5.23 -14.41 10.24
CA GLU A 322 -4.99 -15.86 10.38
C GLU A 322 -4.00 -16.17 11.51
N LYS A 323 -2.90 -15.46 11.50
CA LYS A 323 -1.79 -15.51 12.48
C LYS A 323 -1.05 -14.20 12.29
N ASN A 324 -0.37 -13.70 13.34
CA ASN A 324 0.60 -12.64 13.07
C ASN A 324 1.61 -13.14 12.01
N ASN A 325 2.21 -12.23 11.25
CA ASN A 325 3.12 -12.55 10.14
C ASN A 325 4.28 -13.49 10.51
N LEU A 326 4.43 -13.82 11.76
CA LEU A 326 5.53 -14.57 12.34
C LEU A 326 5.06 -15.82 13.11
N GLY A 327 3.76 -16.06 13.19
CA GLY A 327 3.18 -17.22 13.84
C GLY A 327 3.33 -17.20 15.37
N LEU A 328 3.52 -16.04 15.98
CA LEU A 328 3.82 -15.89 17.41
C LEU A 328 2.60 -15.59 18.30
N ALA A 329 1.50 -15.10 17.73
CA ALA A 329 0.29 -14.77 18.47
C ALA A 329 -0.94 -15.54 17.94
N ALA A 330 -2.00 -15.54 18.75
CA ALA A 330 -3.31 -16.02 18.31
C ALA A 330 -3.85 -15.16 17.15
N PRO A 331 -4.73 -15.71 16.29
CA PRO A 331 -5.38 -14.94 15.23
C PRO A 331 -6.09 -13.72 15.80
N VAL A 332 -5.91 -12.56 15.15
CA VAL A 332 -6.65 -11.35 15.49
C VAL A 332 -8.10 -11.53 15.05
N PRO A 333 -9.09 -11.41 15.95
CA PRO A 333 -10.50 -11.53 15.57
C PRO A 333 -10.91 -10.38 14.64
N VAL A 334 -11.63 -10.69 13.58
CA VAL A 334 -12.24 -9.68 12.71
C VAL A 334 -13.38 -9.03 13.48
N PRO A 335 -13.42 -7.70 13.66
CA PRO A 335 -14.52 -7.04 14.34
C PRO A 335 -15.87 -7.41 13.71
N GLY A 336 -16.82 -7.88 14.54
CA GLY A 336 -18.17 -8.25 14.10
C GLY A 336 -18.33 -9.64 13.46
N GLN A 337 -17.28 -10.44 13.33
CA GLN A 337 -17.38 -11.84 12.91
C GLN A 337 -17.15 -12.79 14.08
N GLU A 338 -18.13 -13.64 14.38
CA GLU A 338 -17.88 -14.84 15.18
C GLU A 338 -16.96 -15.76 14.37
N VAL A 339 -15.79 -16.10 14.93
CA VAL A 339 -14.83 -17.00 14.31
C VAL A 339 -15.47 -18.39 14.27
N ASN A 340 -16.09 -18.76 13.16
CA ASN A 340 -16.58 -20.10 12.97
C ASN A 340 -15.38 -21.02 12.65
N ALA A 341 -14.81 -21.60 13.69
CA ALA A 341 -13.63 -22.48 13.64
C ALA A 341 -13.83 -23.72 12.74
N SER A 342 -15.04 -23.99 12.27
CA SER A 342 -15.37 -25.15 11.43
C SER A 342 -15.11 -24.96 9.93
N LEU A 343 -14.72 -23.75 9.48
CA LEU A 343 -14.49 -23.43 8.06
C LEU A 343 -13.00 -23.36 7.66
N ILE A 344 -12.10 -23.76 8.54
CA ILE A 344 -10.66 -23.85 8.20
C ILE A 344 -10.39 -25.25 7.67
N PRO A 345 -10.25 -25.49 6.35
CA PRO A 345 -9.72 -26.75 5.88
C PRO A 345 -8.28 -26.87 6.39
N ALA A 346 -7.98 -27.97 7.08
CA ALA A 346 -6.62 -28.30 7.47
C ALA A 346 -5.73 -28.33 6.21
N LEU A 347 -4.91 -27.31 6.02
CA LEU A 347 -3.83 -27.33 5.05
C LEU A 347 -2.76 -28.28 5.60
N ASN A 348 -2.80 -29.53 5.14
CA ASN A 348 -1.70 -30.47 5.30
C ASN A 348 -0.47 -29.88 4.62
N LEU A 349 0.45 -29.41 5.44
CA LEU A 349 1.83 -29.13 5.05
C LEU A 349 2.59 -30.45 5.16
N ASN A 350 2.77 -31.13 4.04
CA ASN A 350 3.88 -32.03 3.81
C ASN A 350 4.91 -31.36 2.93
#